data_a58dfcf772193416f5c83657fec0b85a
#
_entry.id   a58dfcf772193416f5c83657fec0b85a
#
_cell.length_a   1.000
_cell.length_b   1.000
_cell.length_c   1.000
_cell.angle_alpha   90.00
_cell.angle_beta   90.00
_cell.angle_gamma   90.00
#
_symmetry.space_group_name_H-M   'P 1'
#
loop_
_entity.id
_entity.type
_entity.pdbx_description
1 polymer ?
#
loop_
_entity_poly.entity_id
_entity_poly.type
_entity_poly.pdbx_seq_one_letter_code
_entity_poly.pdbx_strand_id
1 'polypeptide(L)'
;MPLRLPASLLAFALLAGCVATSPRPPEVVSAPATTAPQAAPATVAANDNLNAVAWTQTAIEHDLIYLQTYRDAQAELLAALRDRSWDALARDDRAAPVRGLKPAVVLDIDETVLDNSPYQARLVKSGGEYNEADWAAWCKEETARALPGVVAFTQFAARHGIAVIYISNRAKDLDQATLANLRKAGLPVSGPKAFLGLGTFVEGCEQIGTEKGCRRQLVSRKYRVLMQFGDQIGDFVTVSANNAAGRRRAMAPYLDWVGRRWFVLPNPTYGSWEPALFNNDWSASPAERRQQKIDALRTE
;
A
#
# COMPACT_ATOMS: atom_id res chain seq x y z
N MET A 1 -55.36 33.17 -0.16
CA MET A 1 -55.96 33.60 1.10
C MET A 1 -54.87 33.91 2.09
N PRO A 2 -54.70 35.16 2.51
CA PRO A 2 -53.66 35.56 3.46
C PRO A 2 -54.20 35.63 4.87
N LEU A 3 -53.45 35.21 5.86
CA LEU A 3 -53.77 35.46 7.27
C LEU A 3 -52.68 36.30 7.91
N ARG A 4 -53.24 37.31 8.63
CA ARG A 4 -52.59 38.52 9.14
C ARG A 4 -51.97 38.30 10.53
N LEU A 5 -50.87 39.02 10.79
CA LEU A 5 -50.28 39.28 12.11
C LEU A 5 -51.13 40.25 12.93
N PRO A 6 -51.02 40.23 14.24
CA PRO A 6 -51.29 41.42 15.04
C PRO A 6 -50.02 41.98 15.69
N ALA A 7 -49.91 43.28 15.60
CA ALA A 7 -48.97 44.15 16.31
C ALA A 7 -49.41 44.39 17.77
N SER A 8 -48.48 44.37 18.71
CA SER A 8 -48.70 44.80 20.09
C SER A 8 -47.75 45.95 20.43
N LEU A 9 -48.38 47.06 20.80
CA LEU A 9 -47.73 48.27 21.24
C LEU A 9 -47.08 48.13 22.62
N LEU A 10 -45.90 48.70 22.79
CA LEU A 10 -45.14 48.83 24.04
C LEU A 10 -45.32 50.25 24.56
N ALA A 11 -45.81 50.41 25.80
CA ALA A 11 -45.93 51.68 26.51
C ALA A 11 -44.61 51.99 27.24
N PHE A 12 -44.11 53.23 27.04
CA PHE A 12 -43.00 53.80 27.81
C PHE A 12 -43.48 54.34 29.15
N ALA A 13 -42.85 53.93 30.24
CA ALA A 13 -42.93 54.54 31.56
C ALA A 13 -41.59 55.17 31.90
N LEU A 14 -41.60 56.51 32.02
CA LEU A 14 -40.47 57.31 32.53
C LEU A 14 -40.49 57.32 34.05
N LEU A 15 -39.47 56.82 34.69
CA LEU A 15 -39.15 56.98 36.10
C LEU A 15 -37.92 57.81 36.29
N ALA A 16 -38.06 59.01 36.79
CA ALA A 16 -36.99 59.89 37.25
C ALA A 16 -36.46 59.39 38.61
N GLY A 17 -35.23 58.96 38.69
CA GLY A 17 -34.54 58.54 39.91
C GLY A 17 -33.31 59.42 40.20
N CYS A 18 -33.30 60.00 41.43
CA CYS A 18 -32.27 60.90 41.94
C CYS A 18 -30.84 60.23 41.93
N VAL A 19 -29.90 60.99 41.43
CA VAL A 19 -28.46 60.64 41.47
C VAL A 19 -27.89 60.90 42.85
N ALA A 20 -27.49 59.85 43.57
CA ALA A 20 -26.65 59.92 44.74
C ALA A 20 -25.20 59.66 44.31
N THR A 21 -24.35 60.65 44.42
CA THR A 21 -22.92 60.52 44.17
C THR A 21 -22.20 59.80 45.32
N SER A 22 -21.82 58.55 45.09
CA SER A 22 -20.92 57.84 45.99
C SER A 22 -19.44 58.10 45.63
N PRO A 23 -18.51 58.22 46.56
CA PRO A 23 -17.12 58.45 46.28
C PRO A 23 -16.49 57.20 45.64
N ARG A 24 -15.76 57.39 44.55
CA ARG A 24 -15.06 56.37 43.79
C ARG A 24 -13.90 55.80 44.60
N PRO A 25 -13.77 54.50 44.82
CA PRO A 25 -12.62 53.90 45.46
C PRO A 25 -11.39 54.08 44.55
N PRO A 26 -10.17 54.10 45.13
CA PRO A 26 -8.93 54.31 44.36
C PRO A 26 -8.72 53.17 43.33
N GLU A 27 -8.36 53.57 42.14
CA GLU A 27 -8.08 52.71 41.00
C GLU A 27 -6.83 51.91 41.32
N VAL A 28 -6.97 50.61 41.54
CA VAL A 28 -5.83 49.70 41.67
C VAL A 28 -5.23 49.52 40.26
N VAL A 29 -4.11 50.15 40.03
CA VAL A 29 -3.33 49.95 38.82
C VAL A 29 -2.84 48.50 38.86
N SER A 30 -3.52 47.61 38.14
CA SER A 30 -3.03 46.24 37.91
C SER A 30 -1.73 46.31 37.13
N ALA A 31 -0.64 45.78 37.70
CA ALA A 31 0.61 45.60 36.99
C ALA A 31 0.37 44.77 35.70
N PRO A 32 1.09 45.06 34.59
CA PRO A 32 0.93 44.31 33.36
C PRO A 32 1.23 42.84 33.62
N ALA A 33 0.29 41.97 33.29
CA ALA A 33 0.45 40.52 33.36
C ALA A 33 1.62 40.14 32.45
N THR A 34 2.72 39.71 33.06
CA THR A 34 3.86 39.13 32.34
C THR A 34 3.32 37.86 31.64
N THR A 35 3.06 37.95 30.33
CA THR A 35 2.77 36.79 29.49
C THR A 35 3.97 35.86 29.59
N ALA A 36 3.76 34.67 30.19
CA ALA A 36 4.77 33.62 30.16
C ALA A 36 5.14 33.33 28.71
N PRO A 37 6.42 33.08 28.41
CA PRO A 37 6.84 32.75 27.04
C PRO A 37 6.02 31.58 26.57
N GLN A 38 5.26 31.74 25.50
CA GLN A 38 4.55 30.68 24.83
C GLN A 38 5.60 29.67 24.35
N ALA A 39 5.61 28.47 24.89
CA ALA A 39 6.51 27.39 24.47
C ALA A 39 6.46 27.31 22.94
N ALA A 40 7.62 27.41 22.28
CA ALA A 40 7.69 27.18 20.83
C ALA A 40 7.05 25.84 20.52
N PRO A 41 6.24 25.72 19.45
CA PRO A 41 5.63 24.46 19.08
C PRO A 41 6.72 23.42 18.96
N ALA A 42 6.53 22.27 19.62
CA ALA A 42 7.47 21.16 19.54
C ALA A 42 7.70 20.85 18.05
N THR A 43 8.95 20.96 17.60
CA THR A 43 9.30 20.61 16.22
C THR A 43 9.09 19.11 16.03
N VAL A 44 8.12 18.75 15.19
CA VAL A 44 7.92 17.35 14.79
C VAL A 44 9.16 16.91 14.01
N ALA A 45 9.80 15.82 14.45
CA ALA A 45 10.96 15.27 13.74
C ALA A 45 10.59 14.94 12.28
N ALA A 46 11.48 15.29 11.34
CA ALA A 46 11.27 14.97 9.94
C ALA A 46 11.26 13.43 9.75
N ASN A 47 10.29 12.96 8.99
CA ASN A 47 10.20 11.55 8.59
C ASN A 47 10.20 11.46 7.06
N ASP A 48 11.18 10.76 6.50
CA ASP A 48 11.37 10.69 5.05
C ASP A 48 10.22 9.98 4.32
N ASN A 49 9.44 9.15 5.01
CA ASN A 49 8.31 8.42 4.43
C ASN A 49 6.98 9.16 4.55
N LEU A 50 6.93 10.31 5.23
CA LEU A 50 5.68 11.02 5.48
C LEU A 50 4.93 11.38 4.19
N ASN A 51 5.61 11.97 3.20
CA ASN A 51 4.96 12.37 1.95
C ASN A 51 4.50 11.17 1.14
N ALA A 52 5.27 10.07 1.13
CA ALA A 52 4.88 8.85 0.44
C ALA A 52 3.62 8.23 1.06
N VAL A 53 3.57 8.13 2.39
CA VAL A 53 2.40 7.61 3.12
C VAL A 53 1.19 8.53 2.97
N ALA A 54 1.38 9.85 3.07
CA ALA A 54 0.31 10.83 2.87
C ALA A 54 -0.28 10.72 1.46
N TRP A 55 0.56 10.63 0.42
CA TRP A 55 0.13 10.44 -0.96
C TRP A 55 -0.66 9.12 -1.11
N THR A 56 -0.14 8.02 -0.58
CA THR A 56 -0.80 6.71 -0.64
C THR A 56 -2.20 6.74 0.00
N GLN A 57 -2.37 7.48 1.11
CA GLN A 57 -3.63 7.51 1.86
C GLN A 57 -4.64 8.56 1.38
N THR A 58 -4.19 9.61 0.70
CA THR A 58 -5.04 10.79 0.47
C THR A 58 -5.11 11.26 -0.98
N ALA A 59 -4.17 10.83 -1.85
CA ALA A 59 -4.20 11.24 -3.25
C ALA A 59 -5.19 10.38 -4.04
N ILE A 60 -6.17 11.02 -4.67
CA ILE A 60 -7.10 10.31 -5.57
C ILE A 60 -6.36 9.65 -6.74
N GLU A 61 -5.21 10.21 -7.15
CA GLU A 61 -4.35 9.68 -8.20
C GLU A 61 -3.85 8.26 -7.87
N HIS A 62 -3.54 7.99 -6.60
CA HIS A 62 -3.23 6.65 -6.13
C HIS A 62 -4.37 5.66 -6.48
N ASP A 63 -5.57 5.97 -6.06
CA ASP A 63 -6.74 5.11 -6.29
C ASP A 63 -7.05 4.95 -7.79
N LEU A 64 -6.89 6.03 -8.57
CA LEU A 64 -7.13 6.01 -10.01
C LEU A 64 -6.11 5.14 -10.75
N ILE A 65 -4.84 5.12 -10.36
CA ILE A 65 -3.81 4.24 -10.94
C ILE A 65 -4.17 2.77 -10.70
N TYR A 66 -4.55 2.39 -9.47
CA TYR A 66 -5.01 1.03 -9.17
C TYR A 66 -6.24 0.65 -9.99
N LEU A 67 -7.25 1.51 -10.00
CA LEU A 67 -8.51 1.28 -10.72
C LEU A 67 -8.28 1.11 -12.22
N GLN A 68 -7.46 1.97 -12.83
CA GLN A 68 -7.08 1.89 -14.24
C GLN A 68 -6.36 0.58 -14.54
N THR A 69 -5.32 0.25 -13.75
CA THR A 69 -4.52 -0.96 -13.93
C THR A 69 -5.38 -2.23 -13.92
N TYR A 70 -6.29 -2.37 -12.94
CA TYR A 70 -7.16 -3.54 -12.88
C TYR A 70 -8.24 -3.57 -13.98
N ARG A 71 -8.72 -2.42 -14.44
CA ARG A 71 -9.65 -2.33 -15.60
C ARG A 71 -8.97 -2.72 -16.90
N ASP A 72 -7.76 -2.24 -17.14
CA ASP A 72 -6.98 -2.57 -18.33
C ASP A 72 -6.65 -4.08 -18.35
N ALA A 73 -6.22 -4.62 -17.21
CA ALA A 73 -6.01 -6.05 -17.06
C ALA A 73 -7.29 -6.88 -17.34
N GLN A 74 -8.44 -6.43 -16.83
CA GLN A 74 -9.71 -7.13 -17.08
C GLN A 74 -10.11 -7.13 -18.56
N ALA A 75 -9.85 -6.04 -19.28
CA ALA A 75 -10.12 -5.94 -20.72
C ALA A 75 -9.31 -6.97 -21.53
N GLU A 76 -8.05 -7.20 -21.17
CA GLU A 76 -7.14 -8.14 -21.83
C GLU A 76 -7.33 -9.61 -21.42
N LEU A 77 -7.91 -9.88 -20.24
CA LEU A 77 -7.89 -11.21 -19.60
C LEU A 77 -8.52 -12.31 -20.45
N LEU A 78 -9.64 -12.04 -21.11
CA LEU A 78 -10.31 -13.06 -21.93
C LEU A 78 -9.58 -13.31 -23.25
N ALA A 79 -8.86 -12.34 -23.80
CA ALA A 79 -7.97 -12.55 -24.94
C ALA A 79 -6.80 -13.45 -24.55
N ALA A 80 -6.15 -13.18 -23.42
CA ALA A 80 -5.10 -14.00 -22.83
C ALA A 80 -5.58 -15.42 -22.52
N LEU A 81 -6.83 -15.58 -22.04
CA LEU A 81 -7.41 -16.90 -21.77
C LEU A 81 -7.58 -17.74 -23.05
N ARG A 82 -8.02 -17.12 -24.16
CA ARG A 82 -8.24 -17.80 -25.46
C ARG A 82 -6.95 -18.18 -26.16
N ASP A 83 -5.91 -17.39 -26.03
CA ASP A 83 -4.59 -17.71 -26.60
C ASP A 83 -3.90 -18.79 -25.76
N ARG A 84 -3.90 -20.03 -26.29
CA ARG A 84 -3.31 -21.19 -25.59
C ARG A 84 -1.79 -21.16 -25.46
N SER A 85 -1.13 -20.30 -26.23
CA SER A 85 0.33 -20.05 -26.16
C SER A 85 0.69 -18.97 -25.15
N TRP A 86 -0.31 -18.21 -24.68
CA TRP A 86 -0.08 -17.12 -23.73
C TRP A 86 0.44 -17.62 -22.38
N ASP A 87 1.52 -17.04 -21.93
CA ASP A 87 2.11 -17.26 -20.60
C ASP A 87 2.75 -15.96 -20.09
N ALA A 88 2.51 -15.64 -18.84
CA ALA A 88 3.03 -14.45 -18.18
C ALA A 88 4.17 -14.74 -17.19
N LEU A 89 4.64 -15.99 -17.08
CA LEU A 89 5.80 -16.29 -16.25
C LEU A 89 7.09 -15.99 -16.99
N ALA A 90 8.06 -15.40 -16.28
CA ALA A 90 9.42 -15.31 -16.78
C ALA A 90 9.95 -16.70 -17.17
N ARG A 91 10.83 -16.77 -18.19
CA ARG A 91 11.29 -18.06 -18.73
C ARG A 91 11.92 -18.95 -17.66
N ASP A 92 12.71 -18.39 -16.77
CA ASP A 92 13.43 -19.12 -15.72
C ASP A 92 12.49 -19.64 -14.61
N ASP A 93 11.27 -19.11 -14.53
CA ASP A 93 10.25 -19.58 -13.57
C ASP A 93 9.34 -20.66 -14.15
N ARG A 94 9.46 -20.97 -15.44
CA ARG A 94 8.63 -21.98 -16.10
C ARG A 94 9.23 -23.38 -15.92
N ALA A 95 8.72 -24.14 -14.97
CA ALA A 95 9.17 -25.50 -14.65
C ALA A 95 8.47 -26.62 -15.48
N ALA A 96 7.37 -26.28 -16.19
CA ALA A 96 6.63 -27.24 -17.01
C ALA A 96 6.05 -26.56 -18.26
N PRO A 97 5.84 -27.29 -19.39
CA PRO A 97 5.17 -26.74 -20.56
C PRO A 97 3.76 -26.23 -20.25
N VAL A 98 3.36 -25.13 -20.89
CA VAL A 98 2.05 -24.47 -20.64
C VAL A 98 0.85 -25.27 -21.15
N ARG A 99 1.05 -26.21 -22.09
CA ARG A 99 -0.02 -26.93 -22.77
C ARG A 99 -0.82 -27.80 -21.79
N GLY A 100 -2.14 -27.62 -21.78
CA GLY A 100 -3.05 -28.40 -20.93
C GLY A 100 -3.14 -27.95 -19.48
N LEU A 101 -2.37 -26.95 -19.06
CA LEU A 101 -2.44 -26.41 -17.72
C LEU A 101 -3.69 -25.54 -17.54
N LYS A 102 -4.24 -25.52 -16.31
CA LYS A 102 -5.34 -24.65 -15.93
C LYS A 102 -4.90 -23.17 -15.93
N PRO A 103 -5.77 -22.24 -16.34
CA PRO A 103 -5.43 -20.83 -16.32
C PRO A 103 -5.39 -20.27 -14.88
N ALA A 104 -4.47 -19.35 -14.62
CA ALA A 104 -4.39 -18.61 -13.37
C ALA A 104 -3.93 -17.18 -13.58
N VAL A 105 -4.27 -16.30 -12.64
CA VAL A 105 -3.61 -15.02 -12.40
C VAL A 105 -2.82 -15.11 -11.10
N VAL A 106 -1.67 -14.45 -11.05
CA VAL A 106 -0.80 -14.39 -9.88
C VAL A 106 -0.74 -12.95 -9.40
N LEU A 107 -1.00 -12.73 -8.12
CA LEU A 107 -0.94 -11.42 -7.52
C LEU A 107 -0.05 -11.46 -6.28
N ASP A 108 0.76 -10.44 -6.07
CA ASP A 108 1.28 -10.13 -4.77
C ASP A 108 0.14 -9.67 -3.84
N ILE A 109 0.41 -9.50 -2.54
CA ILE A 109 -0.61 -9.10 -1.57
C ILE A 109 -0.43 -7.63 -1.16
N ASP A 110 0.72 -7.29 -0.61
CA ASP A 110 0.95 -6.04 0.08
C ASP A 110 1.18 -4.91 -0.93
N GLU A 111 0.40 -3.83 -0.86
CA GLU A 111 0.34 -2.76 -1.86
C GLU A 111 0.06 -3.23 -3.29
N THR A 112 -0.47 -4.45 -3.38
CA THR A 112 -1.00 -5.01 -4.64
C THR A 112 -2.49 -5.30 -4.53
N VAL A 113 -2.91 -6.14 -3.58
CA VAL A 113 -4.34 -6.42 -3.35
C VAL A 113 -4.86 -5.86 -2.03
N LEU A 114 -4.00 -5.69 -1.02
CA LEU A 114 -4.31 -5.15 0.29
C LEU A 114 -3.51 -3.85 0.54
N ASP A 115 -4.19 -2.87 1.13
CA ASP A 115 -3.63 -1.59 1.57
C ASP A 115 -3.04 -1.73 2.97
N ASN A 116 -1.72 -1.62 3.10
CA ASN A 116 -1.01 -1.60 4.38
C ASN A 116 -0.51 -0.18 4.75
N SER A 117 -0.97 0.84 4.08
CA SER A 117 -0.63 2.22 4.42
C SER A 117 -0.96 2.59 5.87
N PRO A 118 -1.99 2.00 6.56
CA PRO A 118 -2.18 2.24 7.99
C PRO A 118 -1.01 1.75 8.86
N TYR A 119 -0.37 0.63 8.52
CA TYR A 119 0.85 0.18 9.19
C TYR A 119 2.00 1.18 8.97
N GLN A 120 2.20 1.63 7.74
CA GLN A 120 3.21 2.64 7.41
C GLN A 120 2.96 3.96 8.16
N ALA A 121 1.69 4.37 8.28
CA ALA A 121 1.32 5.55 9.05
C ALA A 121 1.61 5.40 10.56
N ARG A 122 1.50 4.20 11.12
CA ARG A 122 1.92 3.91 12.52
C ARG A 122 3.43 4.12 12.67
N LEU A 123 4.25 3.63 11.73
CA LEU A 123 5.71 3.83 11.74
C LEU A 123 6.07 5.33 11.66
N VAL A 124 5.44 6.08 10.75
CA VAL A 124 5.64 7.53 10.64
C VAL A 124 5.32 8.24 11.95
N LYS A 125 4.16 7.92 12.57
CA LYS A 125 3.72 8.57 13.81
C LYS A 125 4.56 8.21 15.03
N SER A 126 5.09 6.99 15.10
CA SER A 126 5.96 6.55 16.19
C SER A 126 7.44 6.91 16.00
N GLY A 127 7.83 7.32 14.78
CA GLY A 127 9.24 7.45 14.41
C GLY A 127 9.97 6.11 14.35
N GLY A 128 9.23 5.00 14.24
CA GLY A 128 9.76 3.64 14.19
C GLY A 128 10.18 3.21 12.80
N GLU A 129 10.94 2.13 12.74
CA GLU A 129 11.28 1.39 11.51
C GLU A 129 10.53 0.05 11.50
N TYR A 130 10.47 -0.58 10.31
CA TYR A 130 9.91 -1.92 10.16
C TYR A 130 10.59 -2.93 11.11
N ASN A 131 9.77 -3.77 11.72
CA ASN A 131 10.22 -4.99 12.41
C ASN A 131 9.19 -6.10 12.23
N GLU A 132 9.66 -7.36 12.26
CA GLU A 132 8.85 -8.54 12.00
C GLU A 132 7.71 -8.73 13.01
N ALA A 133 7.91 -8.36 14.29
CA ALA A 133 6.91 -8.56 15.33
C ALA A 133 5.71 -7.64 15.15
N ASP A 134 5.95 -6.36 14.90
CA ASP A 134 4.89 -5.37 14.64
C ASP A 134 4.18 -5.64 13.32
N TRP A 135 4.93 -6.08 12.30
CA TRP A 135 4.34 -6.50 11.03
C TRP A 135 3.43 -7.72 11.20
N ALA A 136 3.89 -8.74 11.93
CA ALA A 136 3.07 -9.92 12.22
C ALA A 136 1.81 -9.56 13.03
N ALA A 137 1.93 -8.62 13.99
CA ALA A 137 0.77 -8.11 14.73
C ALA A 137 -0.23 -7.41 13.80
N TRP A 138 0.23 -6.54 12.91
CA TRP A 138 -0.62 -5.90 11.89
C TRP A 138 -1.34 -6.93 11.00
N CYS A 139 -0.62 -7.92 10.48
CA CYS A 139 -1.23 -8.98 9.66
C CYS A 139 -2.34 -9.74 10.41
N LYS A 140 -2.15 -9.98 11.71
CA LYS A 140 -3.12 -10.67 12.58
C LYS A 140 -4.34 -9.82 12.94
N GLU A 141 -4.29 -8.49 12.78
CA GLU A 141 -5.48 -7.64 12.89
C GLU A 141 -6.51 -7.93 11.79
N GLU A 142 -6.06 -8.43 10.62
CA GLU A 142 -6.91 -8.77 9.45
C GLU A 142 -7.79 -7.60 8.98
N THR A 143 -7.30 -6.36 9.10
CA THR A 143 -8.05 -5.13 8.84
C THR A 143 -7.64 -4.41 7.57
N ALA A 144 -6.61 -4.89 6.86
CA ALA A 144 -6.17 -4.30 5.60
C ALA A 144 -7.31 -4.37 4.56
N ARG A 145 -7.57 -3.23 3.91
CA ARG A 145 -8.64 -3.09 2.91
C ARG A 145 -8.16 -3.53 1.53
N ALA A 146 -9.09 -3.96 0.69
CA ALA A 146 -8.79 -4.19 -0.72
C ALA A 146 -8.48 -2.87 -1.43
N LEU A 147 -7.44 -2.88 -2.26
CA LEU A 147 -7.09 -1.77 -3.13
C LEU A 147 -8.13 -1.59 -4.27
N PRO A 148 -8.26 -0.37 -4.83
CA PRO A 148 -9.30 -0.09 -5.81
C PRO A 148 -9.24 -0.99 -7.06
N GLY A 149 -10.36 -1.53 -7.47
CA GLY A 149 -10.50 -2.35 -8.69
C GLY A 149 -10.15 -3.83 -8.53
N VAL A 150 -9.33 -4.22 -7.54
CA VAL A 150 -8.83 -5.60 -7.41
C VAL A 150 -9.93 -6.62 -7.14
N VAL A 151 -10.92 -6.29 -6.31
CA VAL A 151 -12.04 -7.19 -6.01
C VAL A 151 -12.83 -7.50 -7.27
N ALA A 152 -13.17 -6.48 -8.06
CA ALA A 152 -13.89 -6.65 -9.31
C ALA A 152 -13.11 -7.52 -10.31
N PHE A 153 -11.82 -7.27 -10.49
CA PHE A 153 -10.93 -8.03 -11.36
C PHE A 153 -10.80 -9.49 -10.93
N THR A 154 -10.48 -9.75 -9.67
CA THR A 154 -10.23 -11.12 -9.19
C THR A 154 -11.51 -11.95 -9.16
N GLN A 155 -12.65 -11.37 -8.82
CA GLN A 155 -13.94 -12.02 -8.92
C GLN A 155 -14.32 -12.28 -10.39
N PHE A 156 -14.02 -11.35 -11.30
CA PHE A 156 -14.20 -11.57 -12.73
C PHE A 156 -13.36 -12.76 -13.22
N ALA A 157 -12.09 -12.84 -12.87
CA ALA A 157 -11.22 -13.96 -13.18
C ALA A 157 -11.79 -15.28 -12.65
N ALA A 158 -12.18 -15.33 -11.38
CA ALA A 158 -12.74 -16.53 -10.74
C ALA A 158 -14.03 -17.01 -11.43
N ARG A 159 -14.94 -16.09 -11.80
CA ARG A 159 -16.17 -16.44 -12.55
C ARG A 159 -15.91 -17.05 -13.93
N HIS A 160 -14.74 -16.77 -14.52
CA HIS A 160 -14.32 -17.35 -15.81
C HIS A 160 -13.44 -18.60 -15.66
N GLY A 161 -13.42 -19.22 -14.46
CA GLY A 161 -12.67 -20.44 -14.20
C GLY A 161 -11.14 -20.23 -14.13
N ILE A 162 -10.69 -18.98 -13.98
CA ILE A 162 -9.28 -18.64 -13.83
C ILE A 162 -8.93 -18.66 -12.34
N ALA A 163 -7.94 -19.45 -11.95
CA ALA A 163 -7.49 -19.53 -10.57
C ALA A 163 -6.82 -18.20 -10.15
N VAL A 164 -7.11 -17.76 -8.93
CA VAL A 164 -6.47 -16.59 -8.32
C VAL A 164 -5.46 -17.10 -7.29
N ILE A 165 -4.19 -16.83 -7.50
CA ILE A 165 -3.08 -17.28 -6.64
C ILE A 165 -2.36 -16.05 -6.10
N TYR A 166 -2.11 -16.07 -4.80
CA TYR A 166 -1.41 -14.99 -4.11
C TYR A 166 0.00 -15.45 -3.73
N ILE A 167 1.03 -14.69 -4.13
CA ILE A 167 2.43 -14.94 -3.78
C ILE A 167 2.96 -13.71 -3.02
N SER A 168 3.15 -13.83 -1.72
CA SER A 168 3.58 -12.71 -0.89
C SER A 168 4.76 -13.05 0.00
N ASN A 169 5.51 -12.04 0.41
CA ASN A 169 6.57 -12.18 1.42
C ASN A 169 6.03 -12.12 2.87
N ARG A 170 4.71 -12.09 3.07
CA ARG A 170 4.16 -12.45 4.37
C ARG A 170 4.64 -13.84 4.75
N ALA A 171 5.10 -14.01 5.98
CA ALA A 171 5.60 -15.30 6.46
C ALA A 171 4.53 -16.40 6.36
N LYS A 172 4.97 -17.64 6.11
CA LYS A 172 4.06 -18.79 5.89
C LYS A 172 3.21 -19.11 7.12
N ASP A 173 3.68 -18.81 8.31
CA ASP A 173 2.94 -18.99 9.57
C ASP A 173 1.81 -17.96 9.77
N LEU A 174 1.76 -16.89 8.96
CA LEU A 174 0.66 -15.93 8.91
C LEU A 174 -0.44 -16.32 7.90
N ASP A 175 -0.42 -17.53 7.37
CA ASP A 175 -1.33 -17.96 6.30
C ASP A 175 -2.81 -17.86 6.71
N GLN A 176 -3.16 -18.24 7.92
CA GLN A 176 -4.54 -18.18 8.39
C GLN A 176 -5.07 -16.75 8.45
N ALA A 177 -4.31 -15.85 9.08
CA ALA A 177 -4.68 -14.43 9.17
C ALA A 177 -4.73 -13.77 7.78
N THR A 178 -3.75 -14.10 6.92
CA THR A 178 -3.71 -13.58 5.55
C THR A 178 -4.93 -14.02 4.73
N LEU A 179 -5.26 -15.32 4.76
CA LEU A 179 -6.42 -15.85 4.05
C LEU A 179 -7.74 -15.31 4.61
N ALA A 180 -7.82 -15.09 5.93
CA ALA A 180 -8.98 -14.46 6.56
C ALA A 180 -9.15 -13.02 6.10
N ASN A 181 -8.06 -12.22 6.09
CA ASN A 181 -8.10 -10.85 5.63
C ASN A 181 -8.49 -10.75 4.14
N LEU A 182 -7.93 -11.59 3.27
CA LEU A 182 -8.31 -11.65 1.86
C LEU A 182 -9.82 -11.90 1.69
N ARG A 183 -10.40 -12.86 2.42
CA ARG A 183 -11.85 -13.13 2.39
C ARG A 183 -12.67 -11.95 2.89
N LYS A 184 -12.28 -11.34 4.03
CA LYS A 184 -12.95 -10.16 4.58
C LYS A 184 -12.94 -8.99 3.60
N ALA A 185 -11.85 -8.84 2.84
CA ALA A 185 -11.71 -7.82 1.81
C ALA A 185 -12.48 -8.16 0.50
N GLY A 186 -13.18 -9.30 0.43
CA GLY A 186 -13.98 -9.71 -0.75
C GLY A 186 -13.18 -10.37 -1.87
N LEU A 187 -11.93 -10.75 -1.60
CA LEU A 187 -11.05 -11.39 -2.58
C LEU A 187 -11.27 -12.90 -2.64
N PRO A 188 -11.25 -13.54 -3.82
CA PRO A 188 -11.45 -14.97 -3.97
C PRO A 188 -10.33 -15.77 -3.31
N VAL A 189 -10.68 -16.73 -2.46
CA VAL A 189 -9.77 -17.69 -1.83
C VAL A 189 -10.32 -19.08 -2.02
N SER A 190 -9.77 -19.81 -3.00
CA SER A 190 -10.22 -21.17 -3.36
C SER A 190 -9.81 -22.27 -2.36
N GLY A 191 -8.95 -21.93 -1.40
CA GLY A 191 -8.45 -22.83 -0.36
C GLY A 191 -7.06 -22.43 0.13
N PRO A 192 -6.46 -23.21 1.06
CA PRO A 192 -5.16 -22.86 1.66
C PRO A 192 -4.03 -22.70 0.64
N LYS A 193 -4.11 -23.42 -0.49
CA LYS A 193 -3.10 -23.36 -1.57
C LYS A 193 -3.22 -22.13 -2.46
N ALA A 194 -4.21 -21.27 -2.24
CA ALA A 194 -4.30 -19.99 -2.95
C ALA A 194 -3.26 -18.97 -2.47
N PHE A 195 -2.69 -19.17 -1.28
CA PHE A 195 -1.63 -18.34 -0.71
C PHE A 195 -0.30 -19.08 -0.63
N LEU A 196 0.75 -18.48 -1.15
CA LEU A 196 2.13 -18.95 -1.13
C LEU A 196 3.00 -17.90 -0.44
N GLY A 197 3.13 -18.03 0.87
CA GLY A 197 3.91 -17.11 1.72
C GLY A 197 5.41 -17.39 1.69
N LEU A 198 6.18 -16.49 2.28
CA LEU A 198 7.61 -16.69 2.52
C LEU A 198 7.81 -17.92 3.42
N GLY A 199 8.73 -18.81 3.03
CA GLY A 199 8.93 -20.11 3.69
C GLY A 199 8.06 -21.22 3.12
N THR A 200 7.28 -20.99 2.05
CA THR A 200 6.64 -22.09 1.31
C THR A 200 7.70 -23.03 0.73
N PHE A 201 7.73 -24.28 1.16
CA PHE A 201 8.63 -25.29 0.62
C PHE A 201 8.31 -25.61 -0.84
N VAL A 202 9.34 -25.62 -1.69
CA VAL A 202 9.24 -25.98 -3.10
C VAL A 202 10.33 -27.00 -3.42
N GLU A 203 9.90 -28.23 -3.66
CA GLU A 203 10.82 -29.31 -4.00
C GLU A 203 11.67 -28.98 -5.23
N GLY A 204 12.98 -29.17 -5.12
CA GLY A 204 13.94 -28.90 -6.20
C GLY A 204 14.22 -27.43 -6.48
N CYS A 205 13.82 -26.53 -5.55
CA CYS A 205 14.12 -25.11 -5.66
C CYS A 205 14.55 -24.56 -4.29
N GLU A 206 15.74 -23.99 -4.22
CA GLU A 206 16.24 -23.30 -3.04
C GLU A 206 15.80 -21.84 -3.06
N GLN A 207 15.07 -21.41 -2.04
CA GLN A 207 14.66 -20.04 -1.91
C GLN A 207 15.80 -19.19 -1.34
N ILE A 208 16.21 -18.16 -2.06
CA ILE A 208 17.22 -17.20 -1.64
C ILE A 208 16.52 -15.96 -1.05
N GLY A 209 16.71 -15.71 0.24
CA GLY A 209 16.11 -14.57 0.92
C GLY A 209 14.59 -14.48 0.70
N THR A 210 14.12 -13.33 0.24
CA THR A 210 12.71 -13.05 -0.02
C THR A 210 12.29 -13.25 -1.49
N GLU A 211 13.18 -13.78 -2.35
CA GLU A 211 12.89 -14.00 -3.77
C GLU A 211 11.66 -14.88 -3.98
N LYS A 212 10.81 -14.51 -4.95
CA LYS A 212 9.57 -15.22 -5.23
C LYS A 212 9.69 -16.29 -6.32
N GLY A 213 10.87 -16.49 -6.91
CA GLY A 213 11.11 -17.40 -8.03
C GLY A 213 10.64 -18.83 -7.78
N CYS A 214 11.03 -19.46 -6.66
CA CYS A 214 10.59 -20.82 -6.31
C CYS A 214 9.07 -20.95 -6.22
N ARG A 215 8.39 -19.95 -5.67
CA ARG A 215 6.92 -19.94 -5.54
C ARG A 215 6.26 -19.77 -6.91
N ARG A 216 6.83 -18.96 -7.82
CA ARG A 216 6.38 -18.89 -9.22
C ARG A 216 6.61 -20.21 -9.97
N GLN A 217 7.75 -20.90 -9.75
CA GLN A 217 7.98 -22.24 -10.29
C GLN A 217 6.95 -23.25 -9.77
N LEU A 218 6.57 -23.19 -8.49
CA LEU A 218 5.52 -24.04 -7.93
C LEU A 218 4.18 -23.83 -8.64
N VAL A 219 3.80 -22.58 -8.89
CA VAL A 219 2.60 -22.24 -9.67
C VAL A 219 2.71 -22.78 -11.09
N SER A 220 3.89 -22.65 -11.72
CA SER A 220 4.13 -23.06 -13.10
C SER A 220 3.89 -24.56 -13.34
N ARG A 221 4.05 -25.42 -12.31
CA ARG A 221 3.82 -26.87 -12.40
C ARG A 221 2.35 -27.22 -12.62
N LYS A 222 1.42 -26.31 -12.29
CA LYS A 222 -0.03 -26.58 -12.29
C LYS A 222 -0.84 -25.62 -13.13
N TYR A 223 -0.28 -24.43 -13.41
CA TYR A 223 -1.02 -23.35 -14.02
C TYR A 223 -0.28 -22.72 -15.20
N ARG A 224 -1.04 -22.36 -16.21
CA ARG A 224 -0.66 -21.39 -17.23
C ARG A 224 -1.02 -20.01 -16.67
N VAL A 225 -0.04 -19.20 -16.38
CA VAL A 225 -0.25 -17.86 -15.79
C VAL A 225 -0.62 -16.88 -16.90
N LEU A 226 -1.78 -16.25 -16.78
CA LEU A 226 -2.25 -15.29 -17.76
C LEU A 226 -1.72 -13.89 -17.50
N MET A 227 -1.67 -13.51 -16.22
CA MET A 227 -1.21 -12.19 -15.78
C MET A 227 -0.53 -12.29 -14.43
N GLN A 228 0.41 -11.38 -14.18
CA GLN A 228 1.02 -11.15 -12.87
C GLN A 228 0.83 -9.70 -12.44
N PHE A 229 0.63 -9.49 -11.14
CA PHE A 229 0.46 -8.18 -10.51
C PHE A 229 1.40 -8.06 -9.32
N GLY A 230 2.00 -6.89 -9.17
CA GLY A 230 2.89 -6.60 -8.05
C GLY A 230 3.30 -5.13 -8.03
N ASP A 231 3.75 -4.66 -6.88
CA ASP A 231 4.31 -3.33 -6.67
C ASP A 231 5.85 -3.32 -6.78
N GLN A 232 6.46 -4.52 -6.80
CA GLN A 232 7.89 -4.72 -6.89
C GLN A 232 8.28 -5.54 -8.12
N ILE A 233 9.43 -5.26 -8.74
CA ILE A 233 9.91 -6.07 -9.87
C ILE A 233 10.22 -7.52 -9.47
N GLY A 234 10.52 -7.78 -8.19
CA GLY A 234 10.69 -9.12 -7.62
C GLY A 234 9.44 -10.00 -7.68
N ASP A 235 8.25 -9.41 -7.91
CA ASP A 235 6.99 -10.12 -8.12
C ASP A 235 6.96 -10.83 -9.47
N PHE A 236 7.69 -10.32 -10.45
CA PHE A 236 7.69 -10.77 -11.83
C PHE A 236 8.93 -11.56 -12.22
N VAL A 237 10.11 -11.15 -11.73
CA VAL A 237 11.40 -11.75 -12.04
C VAL A 237 12.28 -11.89 -10.81
N THR A 238 13.25 -12.79 -10.87
CA THR A 238 14.33 -12.86 -9.87
C THR A 238 15.33 -11.73 -10.10
N VAL A 239 15.67 -10.99 -9.03
CA VAL A 239 16.61 -9.86 -9.08
C VAL A 239 17.94 -10.27 -8.47
N SER A 240 18.83 -10.83 -9.27
CA SER A 240 20.14 -11.32 -8.80
C SER A 240 21.09 -10.21 -8.33
N ALA A 241 20.90 -8.98 -8.77
CA ALA A 241 21.71 -7.83 -8.37
C ALA A 241 20.78 -6.65 -8.08
N ASN A 242 20.49 -6.39 -6.80
CA ASN A 242 19.60 -5.31 -6.39
C ASN A 242 20.32 -3.97 -6.34
N ASN A 243 20.59 -3.43 -7.52
CA ASN A 243 21.04 -2.05 -7.77
C ASN A 243 20.36 -1.54 -9.06
N ALA A 244 20.45 -0.25 -9.33
CA ALA A 244 19.75 0.37 -10.45
C ALA A 244 20.01 -0.32 -11.80
N ALA A 245 21.25 -0.71 -12.08
CA ALA A 245 21.62 -1.39 -13.32
C ALA A 245 21.11 -2.84 -13.36
N GLY A 246 21.24 -3.58 -12.25
CA GLY A 246 20.76 -4.97 -12.14
C GLY A 246 19.25 -5.07 -12.26
N ARG A 247 18.50 -4.18 -11.62
CA ARG A 247 17.05 -4.08 -11.73
C ARG A 247 16.59 -3.82 -13.16
N ARG A 248 17.25 -2.88 -13.87
CA ARG A 248 16.97 -2.62 -15.30
C ARG A 248 17.29 -3.84 -16.18
N ARG A 249 18.43 -4.50 -15.95
CA ARG A 249 18.79 -5.72 -16.72
C ARG A 249 17.78 -6.84 -16.51
N ALA A 250 17.30 -7.05 -15.28
CA ALA A 250 16.29 -8.08 -15.00
C ALA A 250 14.97 -7.83 -15.76
N MET A 251 14.57 -6.58 -15.92
CA MET A 251 13.32 -6.19 -16.62
C MET A 251 13.47 -6.08 -18.14
N ALA A 252 14.67 -5.82 -18.64
CA ALA A 252 14.89 -5.51 -20.07
C ALA A 252 14.28 -6.53 -21.06
N PRO A 253 14.31 -7.87 -20.82
CA PRO A 253 13.72 -8.84 -21.73
C PRO A 253 12.17 -8.83 -21.76
N TYR A 254 11.54 -8.12 -20.82
CA TYR A 254 10.10 -8.20 -20.53
C TYR A 254 9.38 -6.86 -20.61
N LEU A 255 10.02 -5.78 -21.06
CA LEU A 255 9.41 -4.46 -21.13
C LEU A 255 8.10 -4.47 -21.92
N ASP A 256 8.03 -5.23 -23.03
CA ASP A 256 6.81 -5.39 -23.85
C ASP A 256 5.69 -6.16 -23.14
N TRP A 257 5.97 -6.75 -21.99
CA TRP A 257 4.97 -7.46 -21.17
C TRP A 257 4.26 -6.54 -20.19
N VAL A 258 4.87 -5.40 -19.87
CA VAL A 258 4.28 -4.42 -18.96
C VAL A 258 3.01 -3.82 -19.58
N GLY A 259 1.93 -3.80 -18.81
CA GLY A 259 0.60 -3.38 -19.29
C GLY A 259 -0.17 -4.44 -20.10
N ARG A 260 0.41 -5.63 -20.31
CA ARG A 260 -0.26 -6.73 -21.04
C ARG A 260 -0.28 -8.04 -20.27
N ARG A 261 0.88 -8.46 -19.78
CA ARG A 261 1.08 -9.69 -18.99
C ARG A 261 1.43 -9.37 -17.55
N TRP A 262 2.14 -8.26 -17.34
CA TRP A 262 2.59 -7.78 -16.05
C TRP A 262 2.03 -6.39 -15.78
N PHE A 263 1.39 -6.27 -14.64
CA PHE A 263 0.73 -5.04 -14.20
C PHE A 263 1.43 -4.55 -12.93
N VAL A 264 2.22 -3.50 -13.07
CA VAL A 264 3.01 -2.90 -11.99
C VAL A 264 2.16 -1.85 -11.28
N LEU A 265 2.12 -1.91 -9.96
CA LEU A 265 1.36 -1.01 -9.11
C LEU A 265 2.30 -0.08 -8.33
N PRO A 266 1.86 1.13 -7.94
CA PRO A 266 2.73 2.08 -7.27
C PRO A 266 2.93 1.72 -5.79
N ASN A 267 4.17 1.72 -5.32
CA ASN A 267 4.50 1.74 -3.89
C ASN A 267 5.69 2.69 -3.64
N PRO A 268 5.43 3.94 -3.21
CA PRO A 268 6.47 4.88 -2.85
C PRO A 268 6.94 4.75 -1.40
N THR A 269 6.29 3.88 -0.58
CA THR A 269 6.51 3.85 0.86
C THR A 269 7.63 2.90 1.29
N TYR A 270 7.81 1.79 0.58
CA TYR A 270 8.86 0.80 0.82
C TYR A 270 9.03 -0.12 -0.40
N GLY A 271 10.07 -0.93 -0.38
CA GLY A 271 10.28 -1.95 -1.40
C GLY A 271 11.76 -2.17 -1.69
N SER A 272 12.06 -3.16 -2.52
CA SER A 272 13.43 -3.50 -2.90
C SER A 272 14.16 -2.40 -3.68
N TRP A 273 13.44 -1.38 -4.15
CA TRP A 273 14.04 -0.18 -4.76
C TRP A 273 14.81 0.66 -3.76
N GLU A 274 14.37 0.70 -2.51
CA GLU A 274 14.99 1.53 -1.46
C GLU A 274 16.39 1.01 -1.08
N PRO A 275 16.59 -0.26 -0.66
CA PRO A 275 17.91 -0.76 -0.32
C PRO A 275 18.88 -0.79 -1.53
N ALA A 276 18.38 -0.77 -2.74
CA ALA A 276 19.21 -0.60 -3.92
C ALA A 276 19.98 0.73 -3.96
N LEU A 277 19.52 1.75 -3.20
CA LEU A 277 20.15 3.06 -3.11
C LEU A 277 21.31 3.11 -2.10
N PHE A 278 21.34 2.16 -1.15
CA PHE A 278 22.39 2.05 -0.13
C PHE A 278 23.04 0.66 -0.11
N ASN A 279 23.28 0.10 -1.31
CA ASN A 279 23.98 -1.15 -1.55
C ASN A 279 23.42 -2.37 -0.78
N ASN A 280 22.15 -2.33 -0.38
CA ASN A 280 21.47 -3.33 0.45
C ASN A 280 22.10 -3.51 1.85
N ASP A 281 22.86 -2.53 2.32
CA ASP A 281 23.53 -2.56 3.62
C ASP A 281 22.60 -2.07 4.74
N TRP A 282 21.82 -2.97 5.29
CA TRP A 282 20.96 -2.69 6.44
C TRP A 282 21.73 -2.56 7.76
N SER A 283 23.04 -2.88 7.79
CA SER A 283 23.88 -2.67 8.96
C SER A 283 24.36 -1.21 9.10
N ALA A 284 24.32 -0.43 8.01
CA ALA A 284 24.57 0.99 8.04
C ALA A 284 23.53 1.73 8.89
N SER A 285 23.96 2.76 9.60
CA SER A 285 23.07 3.56 10.44
C SER A 285 21.97 4.24 9.63
N PRO A 286 20.81 4.57 10.24
CA PRO A 286 19.74 5.31 9.55
C PRO A 286 20.21 6.61 8.90
N ALA A 287 21.16 7.33 9.54
CA ALA A 287 21.72 8.56 9.00
C ALA A 287 22.57 8.31 7.73
N GLU A 288 23.40 7.26 7.73
CA GLU A 288 24.19 6.87 6.57
C GLU A 288 23.32 6.41 5.42
N ARG A 289 22.31 5.57 5.68
CA ARG A 289 21.34 5.13 4.66
C ARG A 289 20.59 6.33 4.08
N ARG A 290 20.22 7.30 4.91
CA ARG A 290 19.57 8.54 4.47
C ARG A 290 20.48 9.37 3.57
N GLN A 291 21.77 9.54 3.95
CA GLN A 291 22.72 10.28 3.13
C GLN A 291 22.92 9.62 1.77
N GLN A 292 23.07 8.29 1.71
CA GLN A 292 23.20 7.54 0.44
C GLN A 292 21.96 7.70 -0.45
N LYS A 293 20.75 7.76 0.13
CA LYS A 293 19.52 8.06 -0.63
C LYS A 293 19.55 9.48 -1.22
N ILE A 294 20.01 10.46 -0.46
CA ILE A 294 20.16 11.86 -0.92
C ILE A 294 21.18 11.92 -2.07
N ASP A 295 22.34 11.27 -1.93
CA ASP A 295 23.41 11.26 -2.92
C ASP A 295 22.99 10.59 -4.25
N ALA A 296 21.99 9.70 -4.20
CA ALA A 296 21.43 9.05 -5.39
C ALA A 296 20.45 9.94 -6.19
N LEU A 297 20.05 11.09 -5.65
CA LEU A 297 19.15 12.01 -6.35
C LEU A 297 19.91 12.76 -7.46
N ARG A 298 19.23 12.96 -8.58
CA ARG A 298 19.75 13.76 -9.69
C ARG A 298 19.14 15.16 -9.64
N THR A 299 19.98 16.17 -9.82
CA THR A 299 19.59 17.58 -9.79
C THR A 299 19.66 18.25 -11.16
N GLU A 300 20.07 17.52 -12.18
CA GLU A 300 20.19 17.92 -13.59
C GLU A 300 19.70 16.84 -14.57
#